data_213e2a2c147e8af400ef0795ca366e45
#
_entry.id   213e2a2c147e8af400ef0795ca366e45
#
_cell.length_a   1.000
_cell.length_b   1.000
_cell.length_c   1.000
_cell.angle_alpha   90.00
_cell.angle_beta   90.00
_cell.angle_gamma   90.00
#
_symmetry.space_group_name_H-M   'P 1'
#
loop_
_entity.id
_entity.type
_entity.pdbx_description
1 polymer ?
#
loop_
_entity_poly.entity_id
_entity_poly.type
_entity_poly.pdbx_seq_one_letter_code
_entity_poly.pdbx_strand_id
1 'polypeptide(L)'
;EEAEATKAHHALEELIRDCNNNVQRMRRTEELIYLSQKIEFECKIFPLISQSRWLVKSGELTALEFSLSPGLRRKLNTRPVHLHLFNDCLLLSRPREGSRFLVFDHAPFSSIRGEKCEMKLHGPHKNLFRLFLLHNAQGTQAEFLFSTETQSEKLRWISALAMPREELDLLECYDSPQVQCLRAYKPRENDELALEKADVVMVTQQSSDGWLEGMRLSDGERGWFPVQQVEFISNPDVRARNLKEAHRVKTAKLQLVEQRT
;
A
#
# COMPACT_ATOMS: atom_id res chain seq x y z
N GLU A 1 -36.29 20.21 19.76
CA GLU A 1 -36.52 19.18 18.70
C GLU A 1 -35.30 19.08 17.76
N GLU A 2 -34.79 20.16 17.23
CA GLU A 2 -33.66 20.18 16.32
C GLU A 2 -32.35 19.69 16.95
N ALA A 3 -32.09 20.02 18.21
CA ALA A 3 -30.90 19.57 18.93
C ALA A 3 -30.96 18.09 19.27
N GLU A 4 -32.11 17.50 19.52
CA GLU A 4 -32.30 16.07 19.76
C GLU A 4 -32.16 15.25 18.49
N ALA A 5 -32.67 15.75 17.37
CA ALA A 5 -32.51 15.12 16.05
C ALA A 5 -31.02 15.09 15.64
N THR A 6 -30.28 16.14 15.90
CA THR A 6 -28.82 16.22 15.64
C THR A 6 -28.03 15.21 16.50
N LYS A 7 -28.38 15.08 17.79
CA LYS A 7 -27.76 14.09 18.70
C LYS A 7 -28.05 12.65 18.24
N ALA A 8 -29.28 12.36 17.84
CA ALA A 8 -29.66 11.04 17.32
C ALA A 8 -28.91 10.71 16.03
N HIS A 9 -28.73 11.70 15.15
CA HIS A 9 -27.97 11.53 13.91
C HIS A 9 -26.49 11.23 14.17
N HIS A 10 -25.85 11.96 15.10
CA HIS A 10 -24.48 11.69 15.50
C HIS A 10 -24.29 10.33 16.17
N ALA A 11 -25.24 9.91 17.02
CA ALA A 11 -25.21 8.58 17.65
C ALA A 11 -25.32 7.46 16.59
N LEU A 12 -26.15 7.65 15.56
CA LEU A 12 -26.28 6.72 14.45
C LEU A 12 -25.01 6.64 13.61
N GLU A 13 -24.38 7.78 13.32
CA GLU A 13 -23.10 7.82 12.58
C GLU A 13 -21.98 7.13 13.35
N GLU A 14 -21.90 7.30 14.66
CA GLU A 14 -20.92 6.58 15.51
C GLU A 14 -21.16 5.07 15.50
N LEU A 15 -22.41 4.64 15.60
CA LEU A 15 -22.79 3.25 15.55
C LEU A 15 -22.40 2.61 14.22
N ILE A 16 -22.64 3.30 13.11
CA ILE A 16 -22.26 2.85 11.76
C ILE A 16 -20.74 2.74 11.64
N ARG A 17 -19.98 3.70 12.14
CA ARG A 17 -18.51 3.66 12.15
C ARG A 17 -17.98 2.49 12.98
N ASP A 18 -18.52 2.25 14.16
CA ASP A 18 -18.13 1.12 15.02
C ASP A 18 -18.43 -0.22 14.37
N CYS A 19 -19.58 -0.36 13.70
CA CYS A 19 -19.93 -1.54 12.93
C CYS A 19 -18.95 -1.76 11.75
N ASN A 20 -18.61 -0.71 11.01
CA ASN A 20 -17.67 -0.79 9.90
C ASN A 20 -16.26 -1.18 10.38
N ASN A 21 -15.79 -0.61 11.49
CA ASN A 21 -14.50 -0.94 12.08
C ASN A 21 -14.47 -2.41 12.56
N ASN A 22 -15.55 -2.92 13.17
CA ASN A 22 -15.66 -4.30 13.59
C ASN A 22 -15.64 -5.27 12.41
N VAL A 23 -16.36 -4.96 11.34
CA VAL A 23 -16.35 -5.75 10.10
C VAL A 23 -14.95 -5.78 9.48
N GLN A 24 -14.25 -4.66 9.46
CA GLN A 24 -12.88 -4.59 8.94
C GLN A 24 -11.90 -5.40 9.79
N ARG A 25 -11.99 -5.35 11.11
CA ARG A 25 -11.20 -6.19 12.04
C ARG A 25 -11.44 -7.66 11.81
N MET A 26 -12.69 -8.06 11.64
CA MET A 26 -13.04 -9.46 11.35
C MET A 26 -12.44 -9.93 10.03
N ARG A 27 -12.55 -9.14 8.97
CA ARG A 27 -11.95 -9.47 7.67
C ARG A 27 -10.42 -9.60 7.75
N ARG A 28 -9.76 -8.70 8.45
CA ARG A 28 -8.31 -8.72 8.68
C ARG A 28 -7.89 -9.96 9.46
N THR A 29 -8.63 -10.32 10.48
CA THR A 29 -8.38 -11.52 11.28
C THR A 29 -8.59 -12.79 10.48
N GLU A 30 -9.67 -12.88 9.71
CA GLU A 30 -9.94 -14.01 8.82
C GLU A 30 -8.84 -14.18 7.78
N GLU A 31 -8.35 -13.09 7.19
CA GLU A 31 -7.25 -13.10 6.24
C GLU A 31 -5.95 -13.64 6.86
N LEU A 32 -5.61 -13.23 8.07
CA LEU A 32 -4.45 -13.75 8.80
C LEU A 32 -4.59 -15.23 9.15
N ILE A 33 -5.77 -15.68 9.57
CA ILE A 33 -6.05 -17.08 9.85
C ILE A 33 -5.87 -17.92 8.58
N TYR A 34 -6.43 -17.47 7.46
CA TYR A 34 -6.28 -18.12 6.17
C TYR A 34 -4.81 -18.23 5.76
N LEU A 35 -4.05 -17.15 5.85
CA LEU A 35 -2.63 -17.11 5.53
C LEU A 35 -1.80 -18.01 6.47
N SER A 36 -2.13 -18.07 7.75
CA SER A 36 -1.41 -18.91 8.72
C SER A 36 -1.49 -20.39 8.39
N GLN A 37 -2.55 -20.83 7.72
CA GLN A 37 -2.71 -22.21 7.25
C GLN A 37 -1.89 -22.51 5.98
N LYS A 38 -1.48 -21.48 5.25
CA LYS A 38 -0.74 -21.58 3.98
C LYS A 38 0.76 -21.31 4.12
N ILE A 39 1.18 -20.79 5.26
CA ILE A 39 2.56 -20.36 5.50
C ILE A 39 3.27 -21.36 6.41
N GLU A 40 4.43 -21.83 5.94
CA GLU A 40 5.40 -22.60 6.71
C GLU A 40 6.70 -21.79 6.84
N PHE A 41 7.46 -22.00 7.91
CA PHE A 41 8.72 -21.28 8.16
C PHE A 41 9.92 -22.20 8.03
N GLU A 42 10.85 -21.85 7.15
CA GLU A 42 12.19 -22.44 7.06
C GLU A 42 13.14 -21.81 8.08
N CYS A 43 12.94 -20.52 8.37
CA CYS A 43 13.69 -19.73 9.34
C CYS A 43 12.99 -19.73 10.71
N LYS A 44 13.44 -18.84 11.61
CA LYS A 44 12.80 -18.65 12.91
C LYS A 44 11.30 -18.39 12.75
N ILE A 45 10.50 -19.20 13.44
CA ILE A 45 9.03 -19.10 13.40
C ILE A 45 8.59 -17.72 13.92
N PHE A 46 7.72 -17.09 13.16
CA PHE A 46 7.13 -15.81 13.47
C PHE A 46 5.63 -16.00 13.75
N PRO A 47 5.10 -15.57 14.90
CA PRO A 47 3.67 -15.67 15.18
C PRO A 47 2.90 -14.70 14.28
N LEU A 48 2.16 -15.22 13.30
CA LEU A 48 1.49 -14.41 12.30
C LEU A 48 0.23 -13.73 12.82
N ILE A 49 -0.59 -14.45 13.60
CA ILE A 49 -1.89 -13.96 14.04
C ILE A 49 -1.73 -12.91 15.13
N SER A 50 -2.20 -11.70 14.89
CA SER A 50 -2.20 -10.58 15.83
C SER A 50 -3.40 -9.67 15.53
N GLN A 51 -4.05 -9.18 16.58
CA GLN A 51 -5.17 -8.24 16.44
C GLN A 51 -4.78 -6.88 15.83
N SER A 52 -3.51 -6.51 15.97
CA SER A 52 -2.97 -5.26 15.47
C SER A 52 -2.32 -5.36 14.08
N ARG A 53 -2.32 -6.56 13.49
CA ARG A 53 -1.70 -6.80 12.19
C ARG A 53 -2.74 -6.93 11.08
N TRP A 54 -2.42 -6.36 9.93
CA TRP A 54 -3.20 -6.56 8.70
C TRP A 54 -2.28 -6.60 7.48
N LEU A 55 -2.74 -7.29 6.45
CA LEU A 55 -2.04 -7.38 5.18
C LEU A 55 -2.19 -6.07 4.40
N VAL A 56 -1.07 -5.45 4.07
CA VAL A 56 -1.00 -4.22 3.25
C VAL A 56 -0.91 -4.59 1.77
N LYS A 57 -0.04 -5.51 1.42
CA LYS A 57 0.17 -5.95 0.03
C LYS A 57 0.78 -7.33 -0.01
N SER A 58 0.36 -8.14 -0.99
CA SER A 58 1.00 -9.41 -1.30
C SER A 58 1.17 -9.58 -2.81
N GLY A 59 2.18 -10.33 -3.21
CA GLY A 59 2.40 -10.64 -4.61
C GLY A 59 3.70 -11.38 -4.86
N GLU A 60 3.76 -12.02 -6.00
CA GLU A 60 4.96 -12.72 -6.47
C GLU A 60 5.83 -11.78 -7.29
N LEU A 61 7.12 -11.79 -7.01
CA LEU A 61 8.16 -11.05 -7.71
C LEU A 61 9.23 -12.01 -8.21
N THR A 62 10.02 -11.56 -9.17
CA THR A 62 11.21 -12.28 -9.63
C THR A 62 12.44 -11.69 -8.96
N ALA A 63 13.11 -12.48 -8.13
CA ALA A 63 14.39 -12.12 -7.54
C ALA A 63 15.53 -12.44 -8.50
N LEU A 64 16.43 -11.48 -8.66
CA LEU A 64 17.59 -11.58 -9.54
C LEU A 64 18.87 -11.72 -8.71
N GLU A 65 19.66 -12.75 -9.00
CA GLU A 65 20.96 -12.99 -8.36
C GLU A 65 22.05 -13.10 -9.41
N PHE A 66 23.13 -12.33 -9.22
CA PHE A 66 24.33 -12.46 -10.02
C PHE A 66 25.27 -13.46 -9.37
N SER A 67 25.58 -14.54 -10.07
CA SER A 67 26.60 -15.49 -9.65
C SER A 67 27.78 -15.47 -10.63
N LEU A 68 28.99 -15.67 -10.11
CA LEU A 68 30.18 -15.89 -10.92
C LEU A 68 30.21 -17.39 -11.27
N SER A 69 30.07 -17.72 -12.54
CA SER A 69 30.28 -19.09 -12.99
C SER A 69 31.79 -19.39 -13.12
N PRO A 70 32.22 -20.66 -12.99
CA PRO A 70 33.58 -21.06 -13.30
C PRO A 70 33.91 -20.66 -14.75
N GLY A 71 34.82 -19.69 -14.94
CA GLY A 71 35.13 -19.13 -16.27
C GLY A 71 34.85 -17.65 -16.44
N LEU A 72 34.64 -16.88 -15.34
CA LEU A 72 34.50 -15.42 -15.27
C LEU A 72 33.29 -14.80 -15.99
N ARG A 73 32.31 -15.59 -16.40
CA ARG A 73 31.03 -15.05 -16.90
C ARG A 73 30.05 -14.86 -15.75
N ARG A 74 29.55 -13.64 -15.61
CA ARG A 74 28.40 -13.37 -14.71
C ARG A 74 27.18 -14.08 -15.25
N LYS A 75 26.63 -15.01 -14.46
CA LYS A 75 25.37 -15.66 -14.73
C LYS A 75 24.28 -15.02 -13.90
N LEU A 76 23.20 -14.62 -14.55
CA LEU A 76 21.99 -14.13 -13.90
C LEU A 76 21.09 -15.32 -13.57
N ASN A 77 20.88 -15.55 -12.28
CA ASN A 77 19.90 -16.53 -11.78
C ASN A 77 18.64 -15.80 -11.38
N THR A 78 17.51 -16.42 -11.65
CA THR A 78 16.20 -15.89 -11.27
C THR A 78 15.44 -16.89 -10.43
N ARG A 79 14.70 -16.40 -9.45
CA ARG A 79 13.80 -17.25 -8.66
C ARG A 79 12.53 -16.49 -8.31
N PRO A 80 11.38 -17.16 -8.21
CA PRO A 80 10.17 -16.54 -7.72
C PRO A 80 10.28 -16.32 -6.20
N VAL A 81 9.89 -15.14 -5.75
CA VAL A 81 9.76 -14.80 -4.34
C VAL A 81 8.40 -14.17 -4.12
N HIS A 82 7.64 -14.69 -3.16
CA HIS A 82 6.38 -14.10 -2.77
C HIS A 82 6.55 -13.23 -1.55
N LEU A 83 6.13 -11.97 -1.63
CA LEU A 83 6.15 -11.04 -0.53
C LEU A 83 4.77 -10.95 0.12
N HIS A 84 4.74 -11.03 1.46
CA HIS A 84 3.60 -10.64 2.26
C HIS A 84 4.01 -9.46 3.14
N LEU A 85 3.54 -8.28 2.79
CA LEU A 85 3.79 -7.06 3.54
C LEU A 85 2.61 -6.77 4.47
N PHE A 86 2.90 -6.75 5.76
CA PHE A 86 1.96 -6.33 6.81
C PHE A 86 2.30 -4.92 7.29
N ASN A 87 1.41 -4.33 8.06
CA ASN A 87 1.65 -3.01 8.64
C ASN A 87 2.87 -2.95 9.56
N ASP A 88 3.31 -4.08 10.13
CA ASP A 88 4.39 -4.16 11.11
C ASP A 88 5.58 -5.04 10.68
N CYS A 89 5.46 -5.82 9.62
CA CYS A 89 6.50 -6.73 9.17
C CYS A 89 6.37 -7.13 7.70
N LEU A 90 7.43 -7.75 7.20
CA LEU A 90 7.49 -8.31 5.85
C LEU A 90 7.93 -9.78 5.93
N LEU A 91 7.23 -10.66 5.23
CA LEU A 91 7.62 -12.06 5.03
C LEU A 91 8.05 -12.27 3.58
N LEU A 92 9.19 -12.93 3.38
CA LEU A 92 9.68 -13.35 2.08
C LEU A 92 9.60 -14.87 2.00
N SER A 93 8.90 -15.37 0.98
CA SER A 93 8.59 -16.79 0.84
C SER A 93 8.95 -17.34 -0.52
N ARG A 94 9.24 -18.65 -0.55
CA ARG A 94 9.26 -19.43 -1.80
C ARG A 94 7.85 -19.98 -2.04
N PRO A 95 7.25 -19.73 -3.23
CA PRO A 95 5.98 -20.34 -3.58
C PRO A 95 6.09 -21.86 -3.63
N ARG A 96 5.07 -22.53 -3.12
CA ARG A 96 4.92 -23.98 -3.09
C ARG A 96 3.62 -24.43 -3.76
N GLU A 97 3.50 -25.69 -4.06
CA GLU A 97 2.27 -26.27 -4.62
C GLU A 97 1.07 -26.06 -3.67
N GLY A 98 -0.12 -25.87 -4.24
CA GLY A 98 -1.35 -25.69 -3.50
C GLY A 98 -1.48 -24.31 -2.86
N SER A 99 -0.89 -23.28 -3.47
CA SER A 99 -0.89 -21.89 -2.96
C SER A 99 -0.31 -21.77 -1.55
N ARG A 100 0.69 -22.60 -1.26
CA ARG A 100 1.46 -22.57 -0.01
C ARG A 100 2.73 -21.78 -0.16
N PHE A 101 3.29 -21.32 0.95
CA PHE A 101 4.45 -20.47 1.03
C PHE A 101 5.43 -20.98 2.07
N LEU A 102 6.70 -21.10 1.70
CA LEU A 102 7.77 -21.38 2.64
C LEU A 102 8.55 -20.10 2.92
N VAL A 103 8.37 -19.53 4.10
CA VAL A 103 9.06 -18.29 4.52
C VAL A 103 10.52 -18.61 4.78
N PHE A 104 11.43 -18.01 4.01
CA PHE A 104 12.86 -18.15 4.17
C PHE A 104 13.51 -16.95 4.86
N ASP A 105 12.83 -15.80 4.92
CA ASP A 105 13.29 -14.61 5.62
C ASP A 105 12.13 -13.72 6.02
N HIS A 106 12.33 -12.89 7.03
CA HIS A 106 11.38 -11.88 7.47
C HIS A 106 12.10 -10.73 8.17
N ALA A 107 11.45 -9.58 8.28
CA ALA A 107 11.95 -8.44 9.00
C ALA A 107 10.80 -7.58 9.54
N PRO A 108 11.01 -6.90 10.69
CA PRO A 108 10.07 -5.88 11.15
C PRO A 108 10.04 -4.70 10.15
N PHE A 109 8.91 -4.02 10.07
CA PHE A 109 8.72 -2.93 9.10
C PHE A 109 9.78 -1.83 9.23
N SER A 110 10.20 -1.51 10.45
CA SER A 110 11.24 -0.52 10.73
C SER A 110 12.62 -0.86 10.16
N SER A 111 12.85 -2.11 9.80
CA SER A 111 14.12 -2.63 9.27
C SER A 111 14.10 -2.85 7.76
N ILE A 112 13.05 -2.47 7.06
CA ILE A 112 12.95 -2.62 5.62
C ILE A 112 13.07 -1.28 4.90
N ARG A 113 13.68 -1.31 3.72
CA ARG A 113 13.78 -0.16 2.84
C ARG A 113 13.71 -0.60 1.37
N GLY A 114 12.79 0.00 0.61
CA GLY A 114 12.70 -0.16 -0.83
C GLY A 114 13.34 1.01 -1.57
N GLU A 115 14.08 0.73 -2.63
CA GLU A 115 14.70 1.76 -3.47
C GLU A 115 14.47 1.47 -4.95
N LYS A 116 14.24 2.53 -5.73
CA LYS A 116 14.23 2.43 -7.19
C LYS A 116 15.60 2.00 -7.69
N CYS A 117 15.62 1.14 -8.70
CA CYS A 117 16.83 0.75 -9.39
C CYS A 117 16.68 1.10 -10.87
N GLU A 118 17.50 2.01 -11.35
CA GLU A 118 17.49 2.46 -12.75
C GLU A 118 18.47 1.66 -13.64
N MET A 119 19.06 0.60 -13.10
CA MET A 119 19.95 -0.28 -13.87
C MET A 119 19.18 -0.93 -15.03
N LYS A 120 19.75 -0.85 -16.21
CA LYS A 120 19.23 -1.53 -17.39
C LYS A 120 19.96 -2.85 -17.57
N LEU A 121 19.23 -3.93 -17.57
CA LEU A 121 19.75 -5.26 -17.84
C LEU A 121 19.47 -5.66 -19.28
N HIS A 122 20.41 -6.38 -19.88
CA HIS A 122 20.16 -7.08 -21.14
C HIS A 122 19.24 -8.27 -20.88
N GLY A 123 18.11 -8.34 -21.56
CA GLY A 123 17.16 -9.43 -21.43
C GLY A 123 15.76 -8.98 -21.02
N PRO A 124 14.89 -9.92 -20.64
CA PRO A 124 13.47 -9.63 -20.39
C PRO A 124 13.20 -8.96 -19.04
N HIS A 125 14.18 -8.89 -18.15
CA HIS A 125 14.00 -8.35 -16.80
C HIS A 125 14.04 -6.83 -16.80
N LYS A 126 12.96 -6.21 -16.32
CA LYS A 126 12.74 -4.77 -16.29
C LYS A 126 11.99 -4.37 -15.02
N ASN A 127 11.77 -3.06 -14.86
CA ASN A 127 11.06 -2.50 -13.72
C ASN A 127 11.68 -2.97 -12.40
N LEU A 128 12.96 -2.67 -12.23
CA LEU A 128 13.77 -3.14 -11.12
C LEU A 128 13.61 -2.25 -9.89
N PHE A 129 13.61 -2.87 -8.72
CA PHE A 129 13.79 -2.19 -7.46
C PHE A 129 14.59 -3.04 -6.48
N ARG A 130 15.19 -2.40 -5.48
CA ARG A 130 15.95 -3.06 -4.42
C ARG A 130 15.18 -3.07 -3.13
N LEU A 131 15.28 -4.17 -2.41
CA LEU A 131 14.78 -4.31 -1.05
C LEU A 131 15.96 -4.57 -0.11
N PHE A 132 16.07 -3.74 0.92
CA PHE A 132 17.05 -3.90 1.98
C PHE A 132 16.36 -4.34 3.27
N LEU A 133 16.88 -5.38 3.89
CA LEU A 133 16.53 -5.79 5.25
C LEU A 133 17.72 -5.45 6.15
N LEU A 134 17.55 -4.48 7.06
CA LEU A 134 18.62 -4.09 7.99
C LEU A 134 18.82 -5.11 9.10
N HIS A 135 17.72 -5.74 9.56
CA HIS A 135 17.72 -6.84 10.52
C HIS A 135 16.70 -7.89 10.07
N ASN A 136 17.20 -8.96 9.50
CA ASN A 136 16.35 -10.08 9.05
C ASN A 136 16.08 -11.09 10.18
N ALA A 137 15.49 -12.23 9.85
CA ALA A 137 15.16 -13.30 10.80
C ALA A 137 16.37 -13.82 11.60
N GLN A 138 17.59 -13.71 11.05
CA GLN A 138 18.84 -14.14 11.65
C GLN A 138 19.61 -13.00 12.34
N GLY A 139 19.05 -11.78 12.34
CA GLY A 139 19.69 -10.60 12.89
C GLY A 139 20.80 -10.02 12.01
N THR A 140 20.87 -10.40 10.75
CA THR A 140 21.84 -9.93 9.76
C THR A 140 21.18 -9.03 8.71
N GLN A 141 22.01 -8.42 7.87
CA GLN A 141 21.53 -7.64 6.74
C GLN A 141 21.33 -8.54 5.51
N ALA A 142 20.30 -8.23 4.72
CA ALA A 142 20.05 -8.86 3.44
C ALA A 142 19.64 -7.83 2.40
N GLU A 143 19.96 -8.11 1.14
CA GLU A 143 19.62 -7.28 0.00
C GLU A 143 19.02 -8.16 -1.12
N PHE A 144 17.96 -7.66 -1.74
CA PHE A 144 17.30 -8.33 -2.85
C PHE A 144 17.11 -7.36 -4.01
N LEU A 145 17.33 -7.86 -5.21
CA LEU A 145 16.97 -7.17 -6.45
C LEU A 145 15.77 -7.86 -7.04
N PHE A 146 14.68 -7.12 -7.23
CA PHE A 146 13.45 -7.63 -7.80
C PHE A 146 13.17 -7.01 -9.17
N SER A 147 12.59 -7.81 -10.06
CA SER A 147 11.96 -7.32 -11.28
C SER A 147 10.45 -7.56 -11.24
N THR A 148 9.71 -6.66 -11.88
CA THR A 148 8.28 -6.75 -12.05
C THR A 148 7.92 -6.73 -13.54
N GLU A 149 6.72 -7.19 -13.87
CA GLU A 149 6.25 -7.18 -15.26
C GLU A 149 5.86 -5.78 -15.73
N THR A 150 5.33 -4.96 -14.83
CA THR A 150 4.83 -3.63 -15.14
C THR A 150 5.48 -2.55 -14.28
N GLN A 151 5.50 -1.32 -14.78
CA GLN A 151 5.98 -0.18 -14.01
C GLN A 151 5.08 0.11 -12.80
N SER A 152 3.78 -0.06 -12.95
CA SER A 152 2.84 0.15 -11.84
C SER A 152 3.11 -0.81 -10.68
N GLU A 153 3.40 -2.08 -10.93
CA GLU A 153 3.77 -3.03 -9.87
C GLU A 153 5.03 -2.59 -9.13
N LYS A 154 6.06 -2.16 -9.85
CA LYS A 154 7.28 -1.59 -9.25
C LYS A 154 6.96 -0.42 -8.33
N LEU A 155 6.22 0.57 -8.81
CA LEU A 155 5.88 1.76 -8.05
C LEU A 155 4.96 1.44 -6.86
N ARG A 156 4.02 0.52 -7.03
CA ARG A 156 3.13 0.06 -5.94
C ARG A 156 3.92 -0.59 -4.81
N TRP A 157 4.90 -1.44 -5.12
CA TRP A 157 5.77 -2.04 -4.10
C TRP A 157 6.64 -1.01 -3.39
N ILE A 158 7.29 -0.11 -4.13
CA ILE A 158 8.11 0.95 -3.54
C ILE A 158 7.28 1.83 -2.62
N SER A 159 6.07 2.22 -3.04
CA SER A 159 5.16 3.01 -2.23
C SER A 159 4.72 2.26 -0.97
N ALA A 160 4.37 0.98 -1.09
CA ALA A 160 3.96 0.16 0.06
C ALA A 160 5.10 -0.04 1.07
N LEU A 161 6.34 -0.16 0.61
CA LEU A 161 7.53 -0.33 1.45
C LEU A 161 8.01 0.96 2.13
N ALA A 162 7.50 2.12 1.72
CA ALA A 162 7.93 3.45 2.19
C ALA A 162 7.05 4.02 3.32
N MET A 163 6.59 3.21 4.26
CA MET A 163 5.79 3.69 5.40
C MET A 163 6.67 3.99 6.64
N PRO A 164 6.21 4.81 7.63
CA PRO A 164 4.96 5.57 7.62
C PRO A 164 4.99 6.71 6.60
N ARG A 165 3.86 6.92 5.92
CA ARG A 165 3.71 8.06 5.01
C ARG A 165 3.56 9.33 5.82
N GLU A 166 4.32 10.36 5.44
CA GLU A 166 4.15 11.69 6.02
C GLU A 166 2.73 12.20 5.76
N GLU A 167 2.18 12.87 6.76
CA GLU A 167 0.91 13.54 6.59
C GLU A 167 1.09 14.72 5.62
N LEU A 168 0.28 14.75 4.55
CA LEU A 168 0.36 15.81 3.56
C LEU A 168 -0.27 17.10 4.12
N ASP A 169 0.47 18.20 4.06
CA ASP A 169 -0.10 19.52 4.27
C ASP A 169 -0.86 19.93 3.01
N LEU A 170 -2.19 19.91 3.09
CA LEU A 170 -3.07 20.24 1.97
C LEU A 170 -2.88 21.65 1.44
N LEU A 171 -2.47 22.60 2.30
CA LEU A 171 -2.24 23.98 1.89
C LEU A 171 -0.96 24.14 1.05
N GLU A 172 0.02 23.25 1.22
CA GLU A 172 1.24 23.23 0.42
C GLU A 172 1.08 22.49 -0.92
N CYS A 173 -0.03 21.77 -1.10
CA CYS A 173 -0.29 20.95 -2.29
C CYS A 173 -1.04 21.67 -3.42
N TYR A 174 -1.06 23.00 -3.45
CA TYR A 174 -1.88 23.79 -4.38
C TYR A 174 -1.58 23.53 -5.87
N ASP A 175 -0.37 23.08 -6.22
CA ASP A 175 0.02 22.72 -7.58
C ASP A 175 -0.14 21.23 -7.91
N SER A 176 -0.56 20.42 -6.94
CA SER A 176 -0.73 18.99 -7.15
C SER A 176 -1.90 18.69 -8.09
N PRO A 177 -1.73 17.78 -9.04
CA PRO A 177 -2.82 17.37 -9.91
C PRO A 177 -3.99 16.79 -9.11
N GLN A 178 -5.20 17.10 -9.54
CA GLN A 178 -6.42 16.51 -8.99
C GLN A 178 -7.23 15.86 -10.10
N VAL A 179 -7.91 14.79 -9.74
CA VAL A 179 -8.82 14.06 -10.62
C VAL A 179 -10.19 13.92 -9.98
N GLN A 180 -11.21 13.84 -10.82
CA GLN A 180 -12.58 13.54 -10.42
C GLN A 180 -12.99 12.19 -10.94
N CYS A 181 -13.59 11.36 -10.09
CA CYS A 181 -14.05 10.03 -10.46
C CYS A 181 -15.29 10.12 -11.36
N LEU A 182 -15.21 9.49 -12.54
CA LEU A 182 -16.30 9.38 -13.50
C LEU A 182 -17.13 8.12 -13.28
N ARG A 183 -16.47 7.03 -12.86
CA ARG A 183 -17.08 5.71 -12.66
C ARG A 183 -16.56 5.11 -11.37
N ALA A 184 -17.45 4.51 -10.60
CA ALA A 184 -17.09 3.81 -9.39
C ALA A 184 -16.02 2.73 -9.65
N TYR A 185 -15.06 2.62 -8.74
CA TYR A 185 -14.01 1.62 -8.80
C TYR A 185 -14.00 0.78 -7.52
N LYS A 186 -14.08 -0.53 -7.70
CA LYS A 186 -13.97 -1.48 -6.59
C LYS A 186 -12.54 -2.04 -6.54
N PRO A 187 -11.82 -1.88 -5.42
CA PRO A 187 -10.47 -2.42 -5.27
C PRO A 187 -10.43 -3.93 -5.46
N ARG A 188 -9.39 -4.41 -6.12
CA ARG A 188 -9.05 -5.84 -6.25
C ARG A 188 -7.96 -6.26 -5.29
N GLU A 189 -7.11 -5.33 -4.90
CA GLU A 189 -6.00 -5.54 -3.96
C GLU A 189 -6.05 -4.51 -2.84
N ASN A 190 -5.36 -4.79 -1.73
CA ASN A 190 -5.43 -3.97 -0.52
C ASN A 190 -4.79 -2.58 -0.65
N ASP A 191 -3.88 -2.38 -1.62
CA ASP A 191 -3.26 -1.09 -1.90
C ASP A 191 -4.03 -0.22 -2.89
N GLU A 192 -5.19 -0.67 -3.35
CA GLU A 192 -6.05 0.05 -4.27
C GLU A 192 -7.09 0.88 -3.52
N LEU A 193 -7.44 2.03 -4.09
CA LEU A 193 -8.39 2.98 -3.52
C LEU A 193 -9.78 2.76 -4.12
N ALA A 194 -10.77 2.54 -3.27
CA ALA A 194 -12.17 2.53 -3.67
C ALA A 194 -12.61 3.93 -4.09
N LEU A 195 -13.29 4.05 -5.21
CA LEU A 195 -13.81 5.32 -5.72
C LEU A 195 -15.29 5.23 -6.00
N GLU A 196 -15.99 6.29 -5.65
CA GLU A 196 -17.37 6.52 -6.06
C GLU A 196 -17.44 7.70 -7.03
N LYS A 197 -18.50 7.75 -7.83
CA LYS A 197 -18.70 8.84 -8.79
C LYS A 197 -18.66 10.20 -8.07
N ALA A 198 -17.96 11.14 -8.67
CA ALA A 198 -17.73 12.50 -8.18
C ALA A 198 -16.68 12.62 -7.04
N ASP A 199 -16.10 11.53 -6.56
CA ASP A 199 -14.95 11.62 -5.65
C ASP A 199 -13.82 12.43 -6.27
N VAL A 200 -13.22 13.30 -5.46
CA VAL A 200 -12.04 14.08 -5.85
C VAL A 200 -10.81 13.51 -5.17
N VAL A 201 -9.78 13.24 -5.96
CA VAL A 201 -8.53 12.64 -5.50
C VAL A 201 -7.36 13.52 -5.90
N MET A 202 -6.49 13.83 -4.95
CA MET A 202 -5.23 14.50 -5.22
C MET A 202 -4.20 13.44 -5.62
N VAL A 203 -3.61 13.61 -6.81
CA VAL A 203 -2.66 12.64 -7.38
C VAL A 203 -1.27 12.85 -6.80
N THR A 204 -0.66 11.80 -6.28
CA THR A 204 0.69 11.80 -5.73
C THR A 204 1.72 11.14 -6.65
N GLN A 205 1.30 10.13 -7.40
CA GLN A 205 2.13 9.43 -8.38
C GLN A 205 1.32 9.01 -9.60
N GLN A 206 2.02 8.84 -10.70
CA GLN A 206 1.48 8.31 -11.95
C GLN A 206 2.43 7.28 -12.54
N SER A 207 1.91 6.12 -12.93
CA SER A 207 2.67 5.12 -13.67
C SER A 207 2.50 5.31 -15.18
N SER A 208 3.48 4.84 -15.96
CA SER A 208 3.42 4.91 -17.43
C SER A 208 2.37 3.98 -18.04
N ASP A 209 1.91 2.98 -17.31
CA ASP A 209 0.95 1.97 -17.74
C ASP A 209 -0.48 2.24 -17.27
N GLY A 210 -0.79 3.47 -16.85
CA GLY A 210 -2.17 3.92 -16.65
C GLY A 210 -2.73 3.75 -15.24
N TRP A 211 -1.88 3.79 -14.22
CA TRP A 211 -2.29 3.80 -12.81
C TRP A 211 -1.90 5.10 -12.13
N LEU A 212 -2.75 5.55 -11.23
CA LEU A 212 -2.51 6.72 -10.38
C LEU A 212 -2.51 6.30 -8.92
N GLU A 213 -1.62 6.90 -8.12
CA GLU A 213 -1.74 6.90 -6.67
C GLU A 213 -2.23 8.25 -6.22
N GLY A 214 -3.15 8.26 -5.26
CA GLY A 214 -3.65 9.53 -4.76
C GLY A 214 -4.33 9.41 -3.41
N MET A 215 -4.67 10.58 -2.90
CA MET A 215 -5.41 10.76 -1.65
C MET A 215 -6.79 11.32 -1.95
N ARG A 216 -7.84 10.61 -1.53
CA ARG A 216 -9.22 11.10 -1.63
C ARG A 216 -9.41 12.26 -0.65
N LEU A 217 -9.86 13.41 -1.15
CA LEU A 217 -9.94 14.63 -0.35
C LEU A 217 -11.03 14.59 0.73
N SER A 218 -12.09 13.78 0.54
CA SER A 218 -13.19 13.70 1.49
C SER A 218 -12.83 13.07 2.83
N ASP A 219 -11.91 12.11 2.86
CA ASP A 219 -11.57 11.32 4.06
C ASP A 219 -10.06 11.07 4.26
N GLY A 220 -9.21 11.48 3.31
CA GLY A 220 -7.76 11.28 3.39
C GLY A 220 -7.28 9.87 3.07
N GLU A 221 -8.16 8.97 2.64
CA GLU A 221 -7.79 7.63 2.23
C GLU A 221 -6.89 7.65 0.99
N ARG A 222 -5.86 6.80 0.99
CA ARG A 222 -4.87 6.71 -0.08
C ARG A 222 -4.88 5.35 -0.74
N GLY A 223 -4.51 5.34 -2.00
CA GLY A 223 -4.32 4.10 -2.75
C GLY A 223 -4.19 4.32 -4.24
N TRP A 224 -4.09 3.19 -4.94
CA TRP A 224 -3.92 3.13 -6.37
C TRP A 224 -5.26 2.86 -7.09
N PHE A 225 -5.42 3.47 -8.26
CA PHE A 225 -6.61 3.30 -9.09
C PHE A 225 -6.28 3.51 -10.57
N PRO A 226 -7.07 2.91 -11.50
CA PRO A 226 -6.83 3.08 -12.94
C PRO A 226 -7.18 4.50 -13.41
N VAL A 227 -6.35 5.05 -14.28
CA VAL A 227 -6.58 6.38 -14.87
C VAL A 227 -7.90 6.46 -15.66
N GLN A 228 -8.37 5.34 -16.18
CA GLN A 228 -9.61 5.26 -16.97
C GLN A 228 -10.88 5.57 -16.17
N GLN A 229 -10.81 5.51 -14.84
CA GLN A 229 -11.95 5.77 -13.96
C GLN A 229 -12.18 7.25 -13.69
N VAL A 230 -11.22 8.10 -14.07
CA VAL A 230 -11.15 9.49 -13.63
C VAL A 230 -10.87 10.44 -14.79
N GLU A 231 -11.12 11.73 -14.56
CA GLU A 231 -10.65 12.81 -15.42
C GLU A 231 -9.90 13.85 -14.62
N PHE A 232 -8.86 14.45 -15.23
CA PHE A 232 -8.10 15.52 -14.61
C PHE A 232 -8.89 16.81 -14.52
N ILE A 233 -8.83 17.47 -13.37
CA ILE A 233 -9.45 18.78 -13.13
C ILE A 233 -8.47 19.84 -13.64
N SER A 234 -8.78 20.45 -14.78
CA SER A 234 -7.90 21.42 -15.44
C SER A 234 -7.97 22.84 -14.83
N ASN A 235 -9.09 23.19 -14.22
CA ASN A 235 -9.29 24.54 -13.67
C ASN A 235 -8.56 24.71 -12.32
N PRO A 236 -7.57 25.61 -12.23
CA PRO A 236 -6.79 25.79 -11.00
C PRO A 236 -7.62 26.36 -9.86
N ASP A 237 -8.65 27.16 -10.12
CA ASP A 237 -9.51 27.72 -9.07
C ASP A 237 -10.37 26.63 -8.43
N VAL A 238 -10.82 25.65 -9.21
CA VAL A 238 -11.53 24.48 -8.70
C VAL A 238 -10.62 23.63 -7.83
N ARG A 239 -9.38 23.38 -8.27
CA ARG A 239 -8.40 22.63 -7.47
C ARG A 239 -8.10 23.33 -6.14
N ALA A 240 -7.87 24.63 -6.18
CA ALA A 240 -7.62 25.42 -4.95
C ALA A 240 -8.80 25.38 -3.98
N ARG A 241 -10.02 25.50 -4.49
CA ARG A 241 -11.25 25.41 -3.69
C ARG A 241 -11.41 24.04 -3.05
N ASN A 242 -11.14 22.97 -3.79
CA ASN A 242 -11.21 21.60 -3.29
C ASN A 242 -10.25 21.37 -2.14
N LEU A 243 -9.02 21.89 -2.22
CA LEU A 243 -8.03 21.81 -1.15
C LEU A 243 -8.42 22.60 0.10
N LYS A 244 -8.96 23.81 -0.07
CA LYS A 244 -9.44 24.62 1.06
C LYS A 244 -10.59 23.93 1.78
N GLU A 245 -11.53 23.35 1.06
CA GLU A 245 -12.65 22.61 1.64
C GLU A 245 -12.18 21.37 2.39
N ALA A 246 -11.26 20.60 1.82
CA ALA A 246 -10.67 19.43 2.46
C ALA A 246 -9.91 19.80 3.74
N HIS A 247 -9.15 20.90 3.72
CA HIS A 247 -8.45 21.42 4.90
C HIS A 247 -9.43 21.86 6.00
N ARG A 248 -10.49 22.54 5.63
CA ARG A 248 -11.55 22.97 6.56
C ARG A 248 -12.21 21.78 7.26
N VAL A 249 -12.56 20.74 6.50
CA VAL A 249 -13.18 19.52 7.04
C VAL A 249 -12.22 18.78 7.97
N LYS A 250 -10.94 18.68 7.62
CA LYS A 250 -9.91 18.04 8.44
C LYS A 250 -9.72 18.80 9.77
N THR A 251 -9.63 20.13 9.73
CA THR A 251 -9.48 20.96 10.91
C THR A 251 -10.69 20.83 11.84
N ALA A 252 -11.91 20.85 11.32
CA ALA A 252 -13.12 20.66 12.08
C ALA A 252 -13.18 19.29 12.77
N LYS A 253 -12.76 18.21 12.10
CA LYS A 253 -12.68 16.86 12.68
C LYS A 253 -11.66 16.79 13.82
N LEU A 254 -10.49 17.40 13.68
CA LEU A 254 -9.46 17.46 14.73
C LEU A 254 -9.96 18.20 15.97
N GLN A 255 -10.64 19.34 15.82
CA GLN A 255 -11.22 20.10 16.93
C GLN A 255 -12.27 19.28 17.69
N LEU A 256 -13.08 18.50 17.00
CA LEU A 256 -14.06 17.62 17.62
C LEU A 256 -13.42 16.49 18.45
N VAL A 257 -12.28 15.97 18.00
CA VAL A 257 -11.53 14.95 18.75
C VAL A 257 -10.90 15.54 20.00
N GLU A 258 -10.29 16.73 19.92
CA GLU A 258 -9.68 17.43 21.07
C GLU A 258 -10.70 17.79 22.15
N GLN A 259 -11.93 18.11 21.77
CA GLN A 259 -13.01 18.39 22.73
C GLN A 259 -13.55 17.16 23.45
N ARG A 260 -13.22 15.95 22.97
CA ARG A 260 -13.65 14.67 23.54
C ARG A 260 -12.60 14.00 24.44
N THR A 261 -11.37 14.51 24.42
CA THR A 261 -10.27 14.08 25.32
C THR A 261 -10.18 14.99 26.53
#